data_0913d6cfd2b8f9c7eff76425ffb77609
#
_entry.id   0913d6cfd2b8f9c7eff76425ffb77609
#
_cell.length_a   1.000
_cell.length_b   1.000
_cell.length_c   1.000
_cell.angle_alpha   90.00
_cell.angle_beta   90.00
_cell.angle_gamma   90.00
#
_symmetry.space_group_name_H-M   'P 1'
#
loop_
_entity.id
_entity.type
_entity.pdbx_description
1 polymer ?
#
loop_
_entity_poly.entity_id
_entity_poly.type
_entity_poly.pdbx_seq_one_letter_code
_entity_poly.pdbx_strand_id
1 'polypeptide(L)'
;MLYQQITQNKRKTAGVLVVFVLIFALVGAGLGQLMWDKPLPGILTAGVIALIYSFLVFQDPVNVVMSMNHAQHLNKEDNPQLFHIVEDMALVANIPMPEVYLIPDKSPNAFATGLSPDKSAIAVTQGLLDMMNREELEGVLGHEISHIRNYDIRLSMVALVLVSAISFIADFAQNWVWFGFGIDRDDDDDREGGTIGMIIGVIGVIFVLILGPLAASLAQMALSRNREYLADASSVELTRNPHGLISALTKIENSQPMQAASSASASLYIEDPIKRHSLSHLFDTHPATTDRIKRLEKM
;
A
#
# COMPACT_ATOMS: atom_id res chain seq x y z
N MET A 1 3.60 11.37 23.45
CA MET A 1 4.13 10.91 22.15
C MET A 1 3.02 10.27 21.27
N LEU A 2 2.32 9.23 21.73
CA LEU A 2 1.29 8.51 20.94
C LEU A 2 0.20 9.43 20.34
N TYR A 3 -0.45 10.28 21.14
CA TYR A 3 -1.48 11.22 20.66
C TYR A 3 -0.97 12.22 19.61
N GLN A 4 0.29 12.63 19.70
CA GLN A 4 0.89 13.53 18.71
C GLN A 4 1.06 12.84 17.35
N GLN A 5 1.39 11.55 17.35
CA GLN A 5 1.55 10.76 16.13
C GLN A 5 0.21 10.48 15.46
N ILE A 6 -0.80 10.09 16.23
CA ILE A 6 -2.17 9.92 15.72
C ILE A 6 -2.63 11.22 15.04
N THR A 7 -2.39 12.38 15.68
CA THR A 7 -2.74 13.69 15.10
C THR A 7 -1.93 13.99 13.84
N GLN A 8 -0.63 13.66 13.82
CA GLN A 8 0.21 13.83 12.63
C GLN A 8 -0.25 12.92 11.49
N ASN A 9 -0.58 11.65 11.75
CA ASN A 9 -1.07 10.72 10.75
C ASN A 9 -2.40 11.19 10.15
N LYS A 10 -3.33 11.66 10.98
CA LYS A 10 -4.59 12.26 10.51
C LYS A 10 -4.36 13.49 9.62
N ARG A 11 -3.43 14.38 9.99
CA ARG A 11 -3.07 15.57 9.18
C ARG A 11 -2.39 15.19 7.86
N LYS A 12 -1.47 14.22 7.89
CA LYS A 12 -0.83 13.70 6.67
C LYS A 12 -1.85 13.05 5.74
N THR A 13 -2.77 12.25 6.27
CA THR A 13 -3.87 11.68 5.49
C THR A 13 -4.70 12.76 4.80
N ALA A 14 -5.07 13.83 5.52
CA ALA A 14 -5.80 14.96 4.92
C ALA A 14 -4.96 15.64 3.83
N GLY A 15 -3.65 15.85 4.06
CA GLY A 15 -2.74 16.42 3.06
C GLY A 15 -2.64 15.56 1.80
N VAL A 16 -2.52 14.25 1.95
CA VAL A 16 -2.49 13.30 0.84
C VAL A 16 -3.80 13.37 0.02
N LEU A 17 -4.96 13.41 0.69
CA LEU A 17 -6.25 13.54 0.01
C LEU A 17 -6.38 14.86 -0.77
N VAL A 18 -5.91 15.99 -0.20
CA VAL A 18 -5.91 17.27 -0.90
C VAL A 18 -5.04 17.22 -2.16
N VAL A 19 -3.83 16.69 -2.05
CA VAL A 19 -2.93 16.49 -3.21
C VAL A 19 -3.60 15.64 -4.27
N PHE A 20 -4.25 14.56 -3.89
CA PHE A 20 -5.00 13.71 -4.80
C PHE A 20 -6.09 14.47 -5.57
N VAL A 21 -6.94 15.22 -4.86
CA VAL A 21 -7.99 16.02 -5.50
C VAL A 21 -7.40 17.02 -6.50
N LEU A 22 -6.29 17.67 -6.14
CA LEU A 22 -5.60 18.61 -7.04
C LEU A 22 -5.06 17.93 -8.29
N ILE A 23 -4.50 16.72 -8.16
CA ILE A 23 -4.03 15.92 -9.30
C ILE A 23 -5.18 15.59 -10.24
N PHE A 24 -6.28 15.06 -9.71
CA PHE A 24 -7.44 14.70 -10.52
C PHE A 24 -8.06 15.93 -11.20
N ALA A 25 -8.09 17.07 -10.52
CA ALA A 25 -8.55 18.32 -11.10
C ALA A 25 -7.65 18.79 -12.27
N LEU A 26 -6.34 18.70 -12.08
CA LEU A 26 -5.35 19.09 -13.12
C LEU A 26 -5.43 18.18 -14.35
N VAL A 27 -5.52 16.88 -14.11
CA VAL A 27 -5.73 15.87 -15.15
C VAL A 27 -7.04 16.10 -15.89
N GLY A 28 -8.13 16.26 -15.14
CA GLY A 28 -9.43 16.54 -15.71
C GLY A 28 -9.42 17.84 -16.53
N ALA A 29 -8.74 18.89 -16.06
CA ALA A 29 -8.59 20.14 -16.81
C ALA A 29 -7.90 19.93 -18.15
N GLY A 30 -6.79 19.19 -18.15
CA GLY A 30 -6.05 18.85 -19.39
C GLY A 30 -6.89 18.06 -20.37
N LEU A 31 -7.56 17.00 -19.93
CA LEU A 31 -8.45 16.20 -20.77
C LEU A 31 -9.65 17.02 -21.25
N GLY A 32 -10.24 17.85 -20.40
CA GLY A 32 -11.35 18.71 -20.75
C GLY A 32 -11.00 19.75 -21.80
N GLN A 33 -9.80 20.34 -21.71
CA GLN A 33 -9.27 21.27 -22.71
C GLN A 33 -9.10 20.58 -24.07
N LEU A 34 -8.63 19.33 -24.08
CA LEU A 34 -8.40 18.57 -25.30
C LEU A 34 -9.67 18.08 -25.98
N MET A 35 -10.62 17.56 -25.19
CA MET A 35 -11.82 16.92 -25.73
C MET A 35 -12.96 17.90 -26.03
N TRP A 36 -13.05 18.98 -25.27
CA TRP A 36 -14.17 19.93 -25.35
C TRP A 36 -13.76 21.39 -25.51
N ASP A 37 -12.45 21.65 -25.66
CA ASP A 37 -11.85 22.99 -25.67
C ASP A 37 -12.25 23.83 -24.43
N LYS A 38 -12.55 23.13 -23.33
CA LYS A 38 -12.97 23.72 -22.05
C LYS A 38 -12.49 22.84 -20.89
N PRO A 39 -11.77 23.38 -19.90
CA PRO A 39 -11.25 22.59 -18.78
C PRO A 39 -12.34 22.12 -17.81
N LEU A 40 -13.41 22.90 -17.62
CA LEU A 40 -14.42 22.65 -16.59
C LEU A 40 -15.17 21.31 -16.73
N PRO A 41 -15.65 20.90 -17.92
CA PRO A 41 -16.28 19.58 -18.07
C PRO A 41 -15.35 18.44 -17.68
N GLY A 42 -14.09 18.51 -18.04
CA GLY A 42 -13.11 17.48 -17.70
C GLY A 42 -12.82 17.42 -16.20
N ILE A 43 -12.70 18.56 -15.51
CA ILE A 43 -12.57 18.61 -14.05
C ILE A 43 -13.76 17.95 -13.37
N LEU A 44 -14.97 18.27 -13.81
CA LEU A 44 -16.20 17.71 -13.23
C LEU A 44 -16.28 16.19 -13.46
N THR A 45 -15.98 15.71 -14.68
CA THR A 45 -15.99 14.29 -15.02
C THR A 45 -14.94 13.53 -14.19
N ALA A 46 -13.69 14.02 -14.15
CA ALA A 46 -12.63 13.40 -13.36
C ALA A 46 -12.97 13.40 -11.86
N GLY A 47 -13.55 14.50 -11.35
CA GLY A 47 -14.00 14.58 -9.97
C GLY A 47 -15.08 13.57 -9.62
N VAL A 48 -16.07 13.38 -10.48
CA VAL A 48 -17.13 12.37 -10.29
C VAL A 48 -16.55 10.96 -10.31
N ILE A 49 -15.66 10.65 -11.26
CA ILE A 49 -14.99 9.35 -11.33
C ILE A 49 -14.16 9.10 -10.08
N ALA A 50 -13.38 10.08 -9.64
CA ALA A 50 -12.57 9.96 -8.42
C ALA A 50 -13.42 9.75 -7.16
N LEU A 51 -14.56 10.42 -7.05
CA LEU A 51 -15.50 10.25 -5.95
C LEU A 51 -16.13 8.86 -5.96
N ILE A 52 -16.61 8.39 -7.11
CA ILE A 52 -17.20 7.05 -7.23
C ILE A 52 -16.15 5.98 -6.91
N TYR A 53 -14.95 6.08 -7.47
CA TYR A 53 -13.86 5.16 -7.20
C TYR A 53 -13.51 5.13 -5.71
N SER A 54 -13.31 6.31 -5.10
CA SER A 54 -13.00 6.41 -3.68
C SER A 54 -14.13 5.81 -2.82
N PHE A 55 -15.37 6.11 -3.15
CA PHE A 55 -16.54 5.57 -2.45
C PHE A 55 -16.54 4.03 -2.49
N LEU A 56 -16.35 3.43 -3.67
CA LEU A 56 -16.35 1.97 -3.83
C LEU A 56 -15.22 1.31 -3.06
N VAL A 57 -14.01 1.86 -3.12
CA VAL A 57 -12.84 1.27 -2.42
C VAL A 57 -12.95 1.46 -0.90
N PHE A 58 -13.46 2.60 -0.42
CA PHE A 58 -13.60 2.84 1.02
C PHE A 58 -14.82 2.16 1.65
N GLN A 59 -15.71 1.52 0.87
CA GLN A 59 -16.77 0.67 1.41
C GLN A 59 -16.20 -0.57 2.12
N ASP A 60 -15.23 -1.22 1.50
CA ASP A 60 -14.61 -2.43 2.05
C ASP A 60 -13.11 -2.48 1.71
N PRO A 61 -12.32 -1.59 2.33
CA PRO A 61 -10.91 -1.44 2.02
C PRO A 61 -10.06 -2.66 2.42
N VAL A 62 -10.48 -3.40 3.44
CA VAL A 62 -9.79 -4.61 3.87
C VAL A 62 -9.89 -5.69 2.80
N ASN A 63 -11.10 -5.99 2.31
CA ASN A 63 -11.29 -6.99 1.27
C ASN A 63 -10.58 -6.64 -0.05
N VAL A 64 -10.51 -5.35 -0.39
CA VAL A 64 -9.75 -4.91 -1.57
C VAL A 64 -8.28 -5.31 -1.44
N VAL A 65 -7.63 -4.99 -0.31
CA VAL A 65 -6.21 -5.32 -0.09
C VAL A 65 -6.01 -6.82 0.01
N MET A 66 -6.89 -7.53 0.72
CA MET A 66 -6.78 -8.98 0.87
C MET A 66 -6.92 -9.71 -0.47
N SER A 67 -7.84 -9.28 -1.32
CA SER A 67 -8.01 -9.83 -2.68
C SER A 67 -6.79 -9.58 -3.57
N MET A 68 -6.18 -8.39 -3.49
CA MET A 68 -4.96 -8.06 -4.24
C MET A 68 -3.78 -8.97 -3.88
N ASN A 69 -3.76 -9.53 -2.66
CA ASN A 69 -2.70 -10.37 -2.15
C ASN A 69 -3.11 -11.85 -2.03
N HIS A 70 -4.25 -12.23 -2.61
CA HIS A 70 -4.80 -13.60 -2.54
C HIS A 70 -4.94 -14.13 -1.11
N ALA A 71 -5.15 -13.24 -0.15
CA ALA A 71 -5.30 -13.58 1.25
C ALA A 71 -6.66 -14.24 1.51
N GLN A 72 -6.68 -15.27 2.32
CA GLN A 72 -7.85 -16.04 2.71
C GLN A 72 -8.19 -15.74 4.17
N HIS A 73 -9.45 -15.45 4.45
CA HIS A 73 -9.90 -15.24 5.81
C HIS A 73 -9.73 -16.53 6.63
N LEU A 74 -9.11 -16.42 7.79
CA LEU A 74 -8.94 -17.51 8.73
C LEU A 74 -9.96 -17.42 9.85
N ASN A 75 -10.51 -18.57 10.26
CA ASN A 75 -11.28 -18.70 11.48
C ASN A 75 -10.38 -19.23 12.61
N LYS A 76 -10.83 -19.07 13.85
CA LYS A 76 -10.07 -19.51 15.03
C LYS A 76 -9.73 -21.00 15.01
N GLU A 77 -10.62 -21.81 14.43
CA GLU A 77 -10.47 -23.26 14.30
C GLU A 77 -9.36 -23.65 13.33
N ASP A 78 -9.08 -22.82 12.32
CA ASP A 78 -8.09 -23.12 11.29
C ASP A 78 -6.66 -23.00 11.82
N ASN A 79 -6.39 -22.01 12.69
CA ASN A 79 -5.09 -21.83 13.35
C ASN A 79 -5.26 -21.20 14.75
N PRO A 80 -5.61 -21.99 15.77
CA PRO A 80 -5.83 -21.50 17.13
C PRO A 80 -4.62 -20.77 17.73
N GLN A 81 -3.39 -21.21 17.39
CA GLN A 81 -2.17 -20.61 17.93
C GLN A 81 -1.99 -19.18 17.43
N LEU A 82 -2.16 -18.94 16.13
CA LEU A 82 -2.08 -17.61 15.54
C LEU A 82 -3.14 -16.67 16.14
N PHE A 83 -4.39 -17.17 16.24
CA PHE A 83 -5.49 -16.39 16.82
C PHE A 83 -5.21 -15.99 18.27
N HIS A 84 -4.69 -16.88 19.10
CA HIS A 84 -4.35 -16.55 20.48
C HIS A 84 -3.24 -15.49 20.57
N ILE A 85 -2.22 -15.56 19.71
CA ILE A 85 -1.16 -14.53 19.70
C ILE A 85 -1.76 -13.17 19.31
N VAL A 86 -2.57 -13.11 18.24
CA VAL A 86 -3.21 -11.86 17.81
C VAL A 86 -4.15 -11.31 18.89
N GLU A 87 -4.95 -12.18 19.52
CA GLU A 87 -5.87 -11.82 20.61
C GLU A 87 -5.10 -11.24 21.82
N ASP A 88 -4.02 -11.92 22.25
CA ASP A 88 -3.16 -11.47 23.34
C ASP A 88 -2.53 -10.09 23.03
N MET A 89 -1.98 -9.93 21.83
CA MET A 89 -1.37 -8.66 21.45
C MET A 89 -2.39 -7.53 21.30
N ALA A 90 -3.58 -7.80 20.76
CA ALA A 90 -4.67 -6.82 20.65
C ALA A 90 -5.16 -6.37 22.03
N LEU A 91 -5.29 -7.32 22.97
CA LEU A 91 -5.67 -7.02 24.35
C LEU A 91 -4.63 -6.12 25.04
N VAL A 92 -3.35 -6.45 24.93
CA VAL A 92 -2.26 -5.65 25.54
C VAL A 92 -2.17 -4.25 24.88
N ALA A 93 -2.39 -4.18 23.57
CA ALA A 93 -2.41 -2.91 22.83
C ALA A 93 -3.68 -2.08 23.08
N ASN A 94 -4.70 -2.64 23.78
CA ASN A 94 -6.01 -2.03 24.02
C ASN A 94 -6.72 -1.59 22.73
N ILE A 95 -6.76 -2.51 21.75
CA ILE A 95 -7.51 -2.36 20.49
C ILE A 95 -8.46 -3.55 20.31
N PRO A 96 -9.55 -3.40 19.54
CA PRO A 96 -10.33 -4.55 19.11
C PRO A 96 -9.48 -5.57 18.37
N MET A 97 -9.82 -6.85 18.47
CA MET A 97 -9.12 -7.89 17.73
C MET A 97 -9.30 -7.66 16.22
N PRO A 98 -8.22 -7.53 15.44
CA PRO A 98 -8.30 -7.42 13.99
C PRO A 98 -8.73 -8.74 13.35
N GLU A 99 -9.30 -8.68 12.14
CA GLU A 99 -9.54 -9.87 11.33
C GLU A 99 -8.20 -10.50 10.94
N VAL A 100 -8.17 -11.84 10.83
CA VAL A 100 -6.95 -12.58 10.54
C VAL A 100 -7.05 -13.26 9.18
N TYR A 101 -6.01 -13.09 8.36
CA TYR A 101 -5.93 -13.64 7.01
C TYR A 101 -4.62 -14.40 6.79
N LEU A 102 -4.69 -15.42 5.94
CA LEU A 102 -3.54 -16.20 5.49
C LEU A 102 -3.27 -15.95 4.00
N ILE A 103 -2.02 -15.67 3.67
CA ILE A 103 -1.55 -15.60 2.29
C ILE A 103 -0.82 -16.91 1.96
N PRO A 104 -1.21 -17.65 0.91
CA PRO A 104 -0.59 -18.92 0.54
C PRO A 104 0.75 -18.70 -0.19
N ASP A 105 1.69 -18.00 0.44
CA ASP A 105 3.04 -17.76 -0.07
C ASP A 105 4.07 -18.37 0.90
N LYS A 106 5.14 -18.93 0.35
CA LYS A 106 6.22 -19.59 1.12
C LYS A 106 7.26 -18.62 1.68
N SER A 107 7.27 -17.39 1.22
CA SER A 107 8.13 -16.34 1.74
C SER A 107 7.57 -15.83 3.08
N PRO A 108 8.40 -15.66 4.14
CA PRO A 108 7.92 -15.17 5.41
C PRO A 108 7.63 -13.67 5.32
N ASN A 109 6.38 -13.29 5.52
CA ASN A 109 5.97 -11.89 5.56
C ASN A 109 4.64 -11.69 6.30
N ALA A 110 4.34 -10.45 6.68
CA ALA A 110 3.08 -10.04 7.28
C ALA A 110 2.79 -8.58 6.96
N PHE A 111 1.54 -8.19 7.10
CA PHE A 111 1.13 -6.79 7.09
C PHE A 111 -0.17 -6.56 7.84
N ALA A 112 -0.36 -5.32 8.30
CA ALA A 112 -1.64 -4.82 8.79
C ALA A 112 -2.28 -3.84 7.82
N THR A 113 -3.61 -3.83 7.73
CA THR A 113 -4.38 -2.90 6.89
C THR A 113 -5.68 -2.48 7.55
N GLY A 114 -6.30 -1.43 7.01
CA GLY A 114 -7.58 -0.91 7.49
C GLY A 114 -7.62 0.61 7.59
N LEU A 115 -8.74 1.13 8.09
CA LEU A 115 -8.94 2.57 8.26
C LEU A 115 -8.94 3.02 9.72
N SER A 116 -9.14 2.08 10.65
CA SER A 116 -9.17 2.32 12.09
C SER A 116 -8.96 1.01 12.83
N PRO A 117 -8.61 1.03 14.12
CA PRO A 117 -8.51 -0.19 14.92
C PRO A 117 -9.76 -1.06 14.88
N ASP A 118 -10.97 -0.45 14.82
CA ASP A 118 -12.24 -1.18 14.75
C ASP A 118 -12.51 -1.83 13.38
N LYS A 119 -11.78 -1.41 12.35
CA LYS A 119 -11.89 -1.89 10.97
C LYS A 119 -10.50 -2.17 10.44
N SER A 120 -9.85 -3.16 11.02
CA SER A 120 -8.48 -3.55 10.73
C SER A 120 -8.35 -5.04 10.53
N ALA A 121 -7.35 -5.44 9.78
CA ALA A 121 -6.99 -6.82 9.55
C ALA A 121 -5.48 -7.00 9.53
N ILE A 122 -5.04 -8.20 9.86
CA ILE A 122 -3.66 -8.66 9.76
C ILE A 122 -3.62 -9.83 8.78
N ALA A 123 -2.70 -9.78 7.83
CA ALA A 123 -2.40 -10.90 6.95
C ALA A 123 -1.00 -11.43 7.25
N VAL A 124 -0.89 -12.75 7.35
CA VAL A 124 0.40 -13.45 7.51
C VAL A 124 0.57 -14.44 6.37
N THR A 125 1.79 -14.64 5.93
CA THR A 125 2.07 -15.68 4.93
C THR A 125 2.21 -17.05 5.57
N GLN A 126 1.95 -18.11 4.81
CA GLN A 126 2.22 -19.48 5.25
C GLN A 126 3.69 -19.67 5.62
N GLY A 127 4.61 -19.08 4.81
CA GLY A 127 6.04 -19.14 5.08
C GLY A 127 6.44 -18.48 6.41
N LEU A 128 5.74 -17.43 6.85
CA LEU A 128 5.98 -16.86 8.17
C LEU A 128 5.60 -17.85 9.29
N LEU A 129 4.44 -18.49 9.18
CA LEU A 129 3.96 -19.47 10.17
C LEU A 129 4.86 -20.70 10.23
N ASP A 130 5.37 -21.15 9.09
CA ASP A 130 6.24 -22.34 9.01
C ASP A 130 7.66 -22.06 9.57
N MET A 131 8.13 -20.82 9.47
CA MET A 131 9.51 -20.43 9.82
C MET A 131 9.67 -19.92 11.25
N MET A 132 8.65 -19.28 11.81
CA MET A 132 8.73 -18.56 13.07
C MET A 132 8.27 -19.42 14.26
N ASN A 133 9.01 -19.32 15.34
CA ASN A 133 8.53 -19.79 16.64
C ASN A 133 7.55 -18.78 17.25
N ARG A 134 6.95 -19.11 18.41
CA ARG A 134 5.95 -18.28 19.08
C ARG A 134 6.48 -16.87 19.41
N GLU A 135 7.67 -16.75 19.99
CA GLU A 135 8.25 -15.47 20.39
C GLU A 135 8.54 -14.56 19.18
N GLU A 136 8.99 -15.14 18.08
CA GLU A 136 9.21 -14.45 16.82
C GLU A 136 7.89 -13.96 16.19
N LEU A 137 6.85 -14.80 16.21
CA LEU A 137 5.51 -14.40 15.77
C LEU A 137 4.94 -13.30 16.65
N GLU A 138 5.08 -13.37 17.97
CA GLU A 138 4.69 -12.31 18.88
C GLU A 138 5.41 -10.99 18.56
N GLY A 139 6.69 -11.03 18.22
CA GLY A 139 7.46 -9.87 17.80
C GLY A 139 6.92 -9.23 16.52
N VAL A 140 6.70 -10.03 15.47
CA VAL A 140 6.13 -9.57 14.19
C VAL A 140 4.71 -9.05 14.36
N LEU A 141 3.84 -9.82 15.03
CA LEU A 141 2.44 -9.41 15.23
C LEU A 141 2.31 -8.21 16.15
N GLY A 142 3.20 -8.07 17.15
CA GLY A 142 3.29 -6.87 17.98
C GLY A 142 3.66 -5.63 17.17
N HIS A 143 4.53 -5.76 16.17
CA HIS A 143 4.87 -4.70 15.24
C HIS A 143 3.64 -4.30 14.39
N GLU A 144 2.95 -5.26 13.78
CA GLU A 144 1.74 -5.02 12.98
C GLU A 144 0.61 -4.39 13.79
N ILE A 145 0.37 -4.89 15.01
CA ILE A 145 -0.62 -4.34 15.93
C ILE A 145 -0.28 -2.90 16.34
N SER A 146 1.00 -2.58 16.43
CA SER A 146 1.44 -1.20 16.70
C SER A 146 1.03 -0.25 15.58
N HIS A 147 1.11 -0.65 14.31
CA HIS A 147 0.62 0.14 13.18
C HIS A 147 -0.90 0.35 13.23
N ILE A 148 -1.66 -0.65 13.65
CA ILE A 148 -3.11 -0.52 13.87
C ILE A 148 -3.40 0.51 14.98
N ARG A 149 -2.79 0.33 16.15
CA ARG A 149 -2.94 1.21 17.33
C ARG A 149 -2.60 2.66 17.02
N ASN A 150 -1.58 2.91 16.18
CA ASN A 150 -1.09 4.23 15.84
C ASN A 150 -1.82 4.88 14.65
N TYR A 151 -2.81 4.19 14.05
CA TYR A 151 -3.49 4.64 12.82
C TYR A 151 -2.54 4.79 11.61
N ASP A 152 -1.38 4.12 11.62
CA ASP A 152 -0.48 4.09 10.48
C ASP A 152 -1.14 3.40 9.30
N ILE A 153 -1.89 2.32 9.55
CA ILE A 153 -2.66 1.57 8.56
C ILE A 153 -3.56 2.48 7.71
N ARG A 154 -4.17 3.51 8.32
CA ARG A 154 -5.04 4.46 7.62
C ARG A 154 -4.30 5.25 6.55
N LEU A 155 -3.12 5.77 6.88
CA LEU A 155 -2.33 6.55 5.95
C LEU A 155 -1.81 5.67 4.81
N SER A 156 -1.31 4.46 5.15
CA SER A 156 -0.86 3.47 4.16
C SER A 156 -1.99 3.04 3.22
N MET A 157 -3.20 2.81 3.78
CA MET A 157 -4.38 2.45 2.99
C MET A 157 -4.80 3.57 2.03
N VAL A 158 -4.86 4.82 2.51
CA VAL A 158 -5.18 5.96 1.65
C VAL A 158 -4.15 6.11 0.55
N ALA A 159 -2.85 6.02 0.87
CA ALA A 159 -1.80 6.08 -0.14
C ALA A 159 -1.93 4.95 -1.18
N LEU A 160 -2.21 3.73 -0.74
CA LEU A 160 -2.45 2.59 -1.63
C LEU A 160 -3.58 2.86 -2.62
N VAL A 161 -4.74 3.32 -2.12
CA VAL A 161 -5.91 3.64 -2.95
C VAL A 161 -5.56 4.69 -4.01
N LEU A 162 -4.82 5.72 -3.62
CA LEU A 162 -4.41 6.80 -4.52
C LEU A 162 -3.42 6.32 -5.58
N VAL A 163 -2.43 5.53 -5.19
CA VAL A 163 -1.46 4.93 -6.11
C VAL A 163 -2.16 4.00 -7.10
N SER A 164 -3.09 3.16 -6.62
CA SER A 164 -3.87 2.26 -7.48
C SER A 164 -4.75 3.02 -8.47
N ALA A 165 -5.39 4.13 -8.04
CA ALA A 165 -6.17 4.98 -8.94
C ALA A 165 -5.30 5.61 -10.04
N ILE A 166 -4.11 6.09 -9.70
CA ILE A 166 -3.16 6.65 -10.66
C ILE A 166 -2.68 5.57 -11.65
N SER A 167 -2.35 4.38 -11.14
CA SER A 167 -1.95 3.25 -11.99
C SER A 167 -3.07 2.85 -12.94
N PHE A 168 -4.31 2.78 -12.46
CA PHE A 168 -5.47 2.48 -13.30
C PHE A 168 -5.65 3.49 -14.44
N ILE A 169 -5.48 4.79 -14.17
CA ILE A 169 -5.55 5.83 -15.20
C ILE A 169 -4.39 5.69 -16.20
N ALA A 170 -3.19 5.39 -15.71
CA ALA A 170 -2.02 5.18 -16.57
C ALA A 170 -2.21 3.97 -17.50
N ASP A 171 -2.71 2.85 -16.97
CA ASP A 171 -3.01 1.64 -17.74
C ASP A 171 -4.14 1.90 -18.75
N PHE A 172 -5.17 2.63 -18.35
CA PHE A 172 -6.25 3.02 -19.25
C PHE A 172 -5.73 3.90 -20.40
N ALA A 173 -4.89 4.89 -20.11
CA ALA A 173 -4.29 5.75 -21.11
C ALA A 173 -3.39 4.96 -22.08
N GLN A 174 -2.56 4.04 -21.55
CA GLN A 174 -1.75 3.15 -22.35
C GLN A 174 -2.59 2.27 -23.28
N ASN A 175 -3.62 1.62 -22.76
CA ASN A 175 -4.49 0.77 -23.53
C ASN A 175 -5.26 1.57 -24.60
N TRP A 176 -5.72 2.78 -24.28
CA TRP A 176 -6.36 3.66 -25.24
C TRP A 176 -5.45 4.02 -26.42
N VAL A 177 -4.17 4.28 -26.17
CA VAL A 177 -3.17 4.52 -27.21
C VAL A 177 -3.03 3.28 -28.09
N TRP A 178 -2.92 2.09 -27.52
CA TRP A 178 -2.79 0.84 -28.28
C TRP A 178 -4.03 0.50 -29.10
N PHE A 179 -5.23 0.65 -28.54
CA PHE A 179 -6.50 0.39 -29.24
C PHE A 179 -6.84 1.50 -30.23
N GLY A 180 -6.54 2.75 -29.93
CA GLY A 180 -6.79 3.88 -30.84
C GLY A 180 -5.89 3.89 -32.09
N PHE A 181 -4.68 3.28 -32.01
CA PHE A 181 -3.80 3.08 -33.16
C PHE A 181 -4.13 1.82 -34.00
N GLY A 182 -5.01 0.93 -33.49
CA GLY A 182 -5.35 -0.36 -34.12
C GLY A 182 -6.61 -0.38 -34.94
N ILE A 183 -7.43 0.66 -34.89
CA ILE A 183 -8.68 0.76 -35.64
C ILE A 183 -8.44 1.71 -36.82
N ASP A 184 -8.44 1.13 -38.01
CA ASP A 184 -8.27 1.68 -39.35
C ASP A 184 -6.84 1.64 -39.92
N ARG A 185 -6.52 0.46 -40.42
CA ARG A 185 -5.50 0.24 -41.44
C ARG A 185 -6.10 -0.16 -42.80
N ASP A 186 -7.36 0.06 -42.98
CA ASP A 186 -7.98 -0.09 -44.30
C ASP A 186 -8.65 1.23 -44.68
N ASP A 187 -8.22 1.71 -45.83
CA ASP A 187 -8.69 2.78 -46.69
C ASP A 187 -8.06 4.16 -46.51
N ASP A 188 -7.49 4.52 -47.67
CA ASP A 188 -6.97 5.83 -48.05
C ASP A 188 -7.98 6.97 -47.73
N ASP A 189 -7.52 8.02 -47.13
CA ASP A 189 -8.05 9.39 -47.17
C ASP A 189 -8.37 10.11 -45.85
N ASP A 190 -7.80 9.78 -44.66
CA ASP A 190 -7.93 10.76 -43.58
C ASP A 190 -6.65 10.88 -42.70
N ARG A 191 -5.74 11.76 -43.13
CA ARG A 191 -4.54 12.15 -42.36
C ARG A 191 -4.83 12.85 -41.03
N GLU A 192 -6.08 13.25 -40.76
CA GLU A 192 -6.47 13.91 -39.50
C GLU A 192 -6.59 12.95 -38.31
N GLY A 193 -7.12 11.73 -38.51
CA GLY A 193 -7.28 10.74 -37.44
C GLY A 193 -5.96 10.24 -36.85
N GLY A 194 -4.91 10.09 -37.67
CA GLY A 194 -3.59 9.68 -37.26
C GLY A 194 -2.87 10.72 -36.38
N THR A 195 -3.08 12.00 -36.67
CA THR A 195 -2.47 13.10 -35.90
C THR A 195 -3.12 13.26 -34.54
N ILE A 196 -4.43 13.12 -34.44
CA ILE A 196 -5.17 13.19 -33.16
C ILE A 196 -4.80 12.01 -32.25
N GLY A 197 -4.72 10.79 -32.82
CA GLY A 197 -4.26 9.60 -32.07
C GLY A 197 -2.84 9.76 -31.53
N MET A 198 -1.94 10.31 -32.33
CA MET A 198 -0.56 10.59 -31.91
C MET A 198 -0.50 11.65 -30.79
N ILE A 199 -1.27 12.70 -30.86
CA ILE A 199 -1.37 13.74 -29.85
C ILE A 199 -1.89 13.15 -28.52
N ILE A 200 -2.96 12.36 -28.56
CA ILE A 200 -3.51 11.67 -27.39
C ILE A 200 -2.48 10.71 -26.78
N GLY A 201 -1.73 9.99 -27.63
CA GLY A 201 -0.64 9.12 -27.18
C GLY A 201 0.48 9.85 -26.46
N VAL A 202 0.96 10.95 -27.03
CA VAL A 202 1.99 11.80 -26.43
C VAL A 202 1.52 12.37 -25.08
N ILE A 203 0.27 12.80 -25.01
CA ILE A 203 -0.32 13.30 -23.78
C ILE A 203 -0.44 12.19 -22.73
N GLY A 204 -0.85 10.97 -23.12
CA GLY A 204 -0.87 9.82 -22.24
C GLY A 204 0.51 9.50 -21.66
N VAL A 205 1.56 9.54 -22.49
CA VAL A 205 2.95 9.35 -22.04
C VAL A 205 3.40 10.46 -21.09
N ILE A 206 3.15 11.73 -21.41
CA ILE A 206 3.47 12.87 -20.53
C ILE A 206 2.73 12.73 -19.19
N PHE A 207 1.50 12.28 -19.25
CA PHE A 207 0.68 12.05 -18.07
C PHE A 207 1.28 10.95 -17.16
N VAL A 208 1.68 9.81 -17.72
CA VAL A 208 2.36 8.74 -16.97
C VAL A 208 3.68 9.23 -16.39
N LEU A 209 4.45 10.00 -17.14
CA LEU A 209 5.74 10.56 -16.69
C LEU A 209 5.59 11.56 -15.54
N ILE A 210 4.46 12.28 -15.45
CA ILE A 210 4.18 13.21 -14.35
C ILE A 210 3.55 12.48 -13.16
N LEU A 211 2.61 11.59 -13.42
CA LEU A 211 1.87 10.90 -12.36
C LEU A 211 2.67 9.80 -11.67
N GLY A 212 3.57 9.12 -12.39
CA GLY A 212 4.41 8.08 -11.82
C GLY A 212 5.27 8.59 -10.64
N PRO A 213 6.09 9.65 -10.80
CA PRO A 213 6.84 10.25 -9.70
C PRO A 213 5.95 10.78 -8.57
N LEU A 214 4.77 11.27 -8.91
CA LEU A 214 3.82 11.79 -7.93
C LEU A 214 3.20 10.66 -7.09
N ALA A 215 2.80 9.55 -7.73
CA ALA A 215 2.36 8.34 -7.05
C ALA A 215 3.45 7.79 -6.12
N ALA A 216 4.70 7.74 -6.61
CA ALA A 216 5.84 7.35 -5.80
C ALA A 216 6.04 8.28 -4.59
N SER A 217 5.89 9.60 -4.77
CA SER A 217 5.97 10.58 -3.67
C SER A 217 4.87 10.39 -2.64
N LEU A 218 3.65 10.09 -3.08
CA LEU A 218 2.52 9.79 -2.18
C LEU A 218 2.75 8.50 -1.39
N ALA A 219 3.24 7.45 -2.06
CA ALA A 219 3.63 6.22 -1.39
C ALA A 219 4.73 6.46 -0.35
N GLN A 220 5.76 7.25 -0.69
CA GLN A 220 6.83 7.62 0.24
C GLN A 220 6.34 8.47 1.43
N MET A 221 5.36 9.35 1.24
CA MET A 221 4.76 10.11 2.36
C MET A 221 3.99 9.20 3.33
N ALA A 222 3.41 8.11 2.83
CA ALA A 222 2.78 7.09 3.66
C ALA A 222 3.80 6.30 4.48
N LEU A 223 5.03 6.21 3.99
CA LEU A 223 6.13 5.50 4.61
C LEU A 223 7.03 6.48 5.36
N SER A 224 7.34 6.18 6.59
CA SER A 224 8.25 7.00 7.41
C SER A 224 9.12 6.10 8.26
N ARG A 225 10.44 6.17 8.05
CA ARG A 225 11.43 5.41 8.86
C ARG A 225 11.19 5.58 10.37
N ASN A 226 10.78 6.76 10.81
CA ASN A 226 10.48 7.01 12.22
C ASN A 226 9.24 6.23 12.71
N ARG A 227 8.27 5.93 11.84
CA ARG A 227 7.12 5.10 12.21
C ARG A 227 7.51 3.64 12.37
N GLU A 228 8.36 3.14 11.48
CA GLU A 228 8.91 1.79 11.58
C GLU A 228 9.67 1.59 12.89
N TYR A 229 10.58 2.51 13.21
CA TYR A 229 11.30 2.46 14.49
C TYR A 229 10.40 2.59 15.72
N LEU A 230 9.30 3.30 15.58
CA LEU A 230 8.32 3.36 16.65
C LEU A 230 7.51 2.07 16.77
N ALA A 231 7.11 1.46 15.65
CA ALA A 231 6.42 0.19 15.64
C ALA A 231 7.33 -0.91 16.24
N ASP A 232 8.62 -0.90 15.91
CA ASP A 232 9.63 -1.78 16.54
C ASP A 232 9.68 -1.59 18.07
N ALA A 233 9.79 -0.34 18.52
CA ALA A 233 9.80 -0.04 19.96
C ALA A 233 8.48 -0.39 20.65
N SER A 234 7.36 -0.18 19.97
CA SER A 234 6.05 -0.54 20.51
C SER A 234 5.85 -2.06 20.54
N SER A 235 6.38 -2.81 19.57
CA SER A 235 6.42 -4.26 19.61
C SER A 235 7.15 -4.76 20.85
N VAL A 236 8.33 -4.19 21.12
CA VAL A 236 9.09 -4.51 22.36
C VAL A 236 8.31 -4.12 23.62
N GLU A 237 7.59 -3.00 23.61
CA GLU A 237 6.72 -2.60 24.73
C GLU A 237 5.62 -3.63 24.98
N LEU A 238 4.98 -4.14 23.92
CA LEU A 238 3.89 -5.11 24.01
C LEU A 238 4.38 -6.49 24.43
N THR A 239 5.47 -6.97 23.85
CA THR A 239 5.99 -8.33 24.05
C THR A 239 6.95 -8.46 25.22
N ARG A 240 7.54 -7.35 25.66
CA ARG A 240 8.66 -7.32 26.62
C ARG A 240 9.87 -8.16 26.19
N ASN A 241 9.99 -8.46 24.90
CA ASN A 241 11.02 -9.31 24.33
C ASN A 241 11.54 -8.75 22.99
N PRO A 242 12.64 -7.97 22.97
CA PRO A 242 13.24 -7.48 21.73
C PRO A 242 13.84 -8.61 20.89
N HIS A 243 14.30 -9.71 21.53
CA HIS A 243 14.97 -10.80 20.81
C HIS A 243 14.03 -11.55 19.85
N GLY A 244 12.74 -11.64 20.15
CA GLY A 244 11.76 -12.24 19.25
C GLY A 244 11.70 -11.52 17.92
N LEU A 245 11.55 -10.17 17.93
CA LEU A 245 11.52 -9.37 16.72
C LEU A 245 12.89 -9.34 16.00
N ILE A 246 14.00 -9.27 16.72
CA ILE A 246 15.36 -9.32 16.14
C ILE A 246 15.57 -10.63 15.35
N SER A 247 15.23 -11.76 15.98
CA SER A 247 15.36 -13.07 15.34
C SER A 247 14.47 -13.18 14.12
N ALA A 248 13.19 -12.73 14.23
CA ALA A 248 12.24 -12.73 13.11
C ALA A 248 12.76 -11.91 11.92
N LEU A 249 13.19 -10.66 12.16
CA LEU A 249 13.73 -9.78 11.11
C LEU A 249 14.95 -10.39 10.44
N THR A 250 15.85 -11.02 11.20
CA THR A 250 17.03 -11.70 10.65
C THR A 250 16.66 -12.86 9.72
N LYS A 251 15.64 -13.64 10.09
CA LYS A 251 15.15 -14.73 9.25
C LYS A 251 14.48 -14.22 7.98
N ILE A 252 13.65 -13.17 8.09
CA ILE A 252 12.94 -12.57 6.95
C ILE A 252 13.94 -11.98 5.95
N GLU A 253 14.96 -11.23 6.41
CA GLU A 253 15.99 -10.62 5.55
C GLU A 253 16.72 -11.67 4.68
N ASN A 254 16.98 -12.85 5.24
CA ASN A 254 17.67 -13.94 4.57
C ASN A 254 16.76 -14.86 3.76
N SER A 255 15.47 -14.57 3.70
CA SER A 255 14.49 -15.37 2.97
C SER A 255 14.42 -15.03 1.48
N GLN A 256 13.71 -15.86 0.71
CA GLN A 256 13.41 -15.57 -0.69
C GLN A 256 12.27 -14.56 -0.80
N PRO A 257 12.25 -13.72 -1.87
CA PRO A 257 11.15 -12.78 -2.12
C PRO A 257 9.85 -13.53 -2.40
N MET A 258 8.73 -12.86 -2.19
CA MET A 258 7.40 -13.38 -2.49
C MET A 258 7.22 -13.59 -4.00
N GLN A 259 6.45 -14.62 -4.37
CA GLN A 259 6.20 -14.96 -5.78
C GLN A 259 5.04 -14.17 -6.39
N ALA A 260 4.05 -13.81 -5.59
CA ALA A 260 2.79 -13.23 -6.04
C ALA A 260 2.43 -11.91 -5.35
N ALA A 261 3.42 -11.15 -4.87
CA ALA A 261 3.15 -9.85 -4.24
C ALA A 261 2.69 -8.81 -5.27
N SER A 262 1.60 -8.11 -4.98
CA SER A 262 1.19 -6.94 -5.75
C SER A 262 2.16 -5.78 -5.53
N SER A 263 2.65 -5.17 -6.60
CA SER A 263 3.53 -3.99 -6.50
C SER A 263 2.83 -2.80 -5.81
N ALA A 264 1.51 -2.72 -5.89
CA ALA A 264 0.73 -1.68 -5.24
C ALA A 264 0.69 -1.86 -3.72
N SER A 265 0.62 -3.11 -3.22
CA SER A 265 0.58 -3.42 -1.79
C SER A 265 1.94 -3.71 -1.17
N ALA A 266 3.03 -3.72 -1.97
CA ALA A 266 4.37 -4.05 -1.50
C ALA A 266 4.81 -3.20 -0.29
N SER A 267 4.37 -1.95 -0.24
CA SER A 267 4.68 -1.03 0.85
C SER A 267 3.95 -1.30 2.17
N LEU A 268 3.04 -2.24 2.22
CA LEU A 268 2.32 -2.62 3.43
C LEU A 268 3.07 -3.65 4.26
N TYR A 269 3.88 -4.50 3.62
CA TYR A 269 4.55 -5.63 4.24
C TYR A 269 5.67 -5.20 5.18
N ILE A 270 5.95 -6.00 6.20
CA ILE A 270 7.05 -5.76 7.19
C ILE A 270 8.43 -5.71 6.54
N GLU A 271 8.60 -6.42 5.41
CA GLU A 271 9.80 -6.40 4.56
C GLU A 271 9.37 -6.32 3.11
N ASP A 272 10.13 -5.61 2.25
CA ASP A 272 9.79 -5.47 0.83
C ASP A 272 9.66 -6.85 0.16
N PRO A 273 8.45 -7.25 -0.27
CA PRO A 273 8.21 -8.55 -0.87
C PRO A 273 8.89 -8.70 -2.24
N ILE A 274 9.31 -7.59 -2.87
CA ILE A 274 9.90 -7.54 -4.20
C ILE A 274 11.36 -7.08 -4.07
N LYS A 275 12.29 -8.00 -3.89
CA LYS A 275 13.73 -7.65 -3.87
C LYS A 275 14.14 -7.05 -5.22
N ARG A 276 14.30 -5.75 -5.29
CA ARG A 276 14.77 -5.03 -6.47
C ARG A 276 16.28 -4.95 -6.48
N HIS A 277 16.91 -5.15 -7.64
CA HIS A 277 18.38 -5.10 -7.79
C HIS A 277 18.93 -3.68 -7.56
N SER A 278 19.92 -3.58 -6.70
CA SER A 278 21.08 -2.67 -6.54
C SER A 278 20.98 -1.14 -6.76
N LEU A 279 20.06 -0.58 -7.52
CA LEU A 279 19.95 0.90 -7.68
C LEU A 279 18.70 1.51 -7.04
N SER A 280 17.87 0.68 -6.40
CA SER A 280 16.58 1.09 -5.85
C SER A 280 16.60 1.48 -4.36
N HIS A 281 17.73 1.39 -3.67
CA HIS A 281 17.84 1.75 -2.24
C HIS A 281 17.35 3.18 -1.89
N LEU A 282 17.26 4.05 -2.89
CA LEU A 282 16.68 5.40 -2.71
C LEU A 282 15.15 5.37 -2.61
N PHE A 283 14.54 4.25 -2.99
CA PHE A 283 13.09 4.05 -3.02
C PHE A 283 12.62 2.95 -2.06
N ASP A 284 13.51 2.44 -1.20
CA ASP A 284 13.15 1.44 -0.20
C ASP A 284 12.15 2.04 0.78
N THR A 285 11.05 1.33 0.93
CA THR A 285 9.89 1.75 1.72
C THR A 285 10.16 1.63 3.23
N HIS A 286 11.06 0.72 3.62
CA HIS A 286 11.44 0.45 5.01
C HIS A 286 12.88 0.86 5.29
N PRO A 287 13.23 1.15 6.57
CA PRO A 287 14.62 1.26 6.99
C PRO A 287 15.34 -0.07 6.78
N ALA A 288 16.65 -0.02 6.55
CA ALA A 288 17.43 -1.25 6.45
C ALA A 288 17.23 -2.13 7.70
N THR A 289 16.99 -3.41 7.50
CA THR A 289 16.75 -4.40 8.58
C THR A 289 17.90 -4.38 9.58
N THR A 290 19.14 -4.22 9.11
CA THR A 290 20.33 -4.06 9.94
C THR A 290 20.27 -2.85 10.86
N ASP A 291 19.66 -1.73 10.45
CA ASP A 291 19.51 -0.53 11.30
C ASP A 291 18.38 -0.71 12.31
N ARG A 292 17.31 -1.44 11.96
CA ARG A 292 16.23 -1.82 12.87
C ARG A 292 16.81 -2.71 13.99
N ILE A 293 17.53 -3.78 13.63
CA ILE A 293 18.18 -4.70 14.58
C ILE A 293 19.10 -3.96 15.54
N LYS A 294 20.03 -3.12 15.03
CA LYS A 294 20.94 -2.33 15.90
C LYS A 294 20.23 -1.41 16.90
N ARG A 295 19.02 -0.96 16.60
CA ARG A 295 18.21 -0.16 17.54
C ARG A 295 17.51 -1.03 18.56
N LEU A 296 16.98 -2.18 18.16
CA LEU A 296 16.34 -3.15 19.03
C LEU A 296 17.33 -3.75 20.06
N GLU A 297 18.59 -3.99 19.64
CA GLU A 297 19.66 -4.46 20.55
C GLU A 297 19.99 -3.49 21.69
N LYS A 298 19.56 -2.24 21.58
CA LYS A 298 19.81 -1.19 22.61
C LYS A 298 18.60 -0.99 23.54
N MET A 299 17.53 -1.74 23.34
CA MET A 299 16.32 -1.67 24.15
C MET A 299 16.30 -2.77 25.20
#